data_5bec592a8319b62cce02a7e5b32235f2
#
_entry.id   5bec592a8319b62cce02a7e5b32235f2
#
_cell.length_a   1.000
_cell.length_b   1.000
_cell.length_c   1.000
_cell.angle_alpha   90.00
_cell.angle_beta   90.00
_cell.angle_gamma   90.00
#
_symmetry.space_group_name_H-M   'P 1'
#
loop_
_entity.id
_entity.type
_entity.pdbx_description
1 polymer ?
#
loop_
_entity_poly.entity_id
_entity_poly.type
_entity_poly.pdbx_seq_one_letter_code
_entity_poly.pdbx_strand_id
1 'polypeptide(L)'
;MERVYRTDLKLLRYFLAVAEELHFGRAAARLNMSQPPLSIHIKELENQLGTQLFIRHSRSVVLTHAGKILMEESRRLLVNANNVLARIEQIGRGEAGRIELGVVGTAMWGRMRPVMRRFLRENPNVDVLFREKMPAMQMALLERRELDAGIWRMATEPPTGFTSLRLHESAFLVAMPEEHHLSSFSTVPLEALRDEYFVTMPPVYTDWDFLQRVCQQVGFSPVVIREVNEPQTVLAMISMGIGITLIADSYAQMNWPGVIFRPLKQRIPADLYIVYETQQVTPAMVKLLAALTQ
;
A
#
# COMPACT_ATOMS: atom_id res chain seq x y z
N MET A 1 -27.39 -21.04 -8.16
CA MET A 1 -27.00 -20.78 -6.78
C MET A 1 -26.34 -21.96 -6.06
N GLU A 2 -26.57 -23.20 -6.45
CA GLU A 2 -26.04 -24.40 -5.76
C GLU A 2 -24.54 -24.71 -5.95
N ARG A 3 -23.84 -24.16 -6.92
CA ARG A 3 -22.42 -24.46 -7.16
C ARG A 3 -21.45 -23.76 -6.18
N VAL A 4 -21.87 -22.67 -5.54
CA VAL A 4 -20.98 -21.81 -4.72
C VAL A 4 -20.59 -22.46 -3.38
N TYR A 5 -21.37 -23.42 -2.89
CA TYR A 5 -21.14 -24.01 -1.55
C TYR A 5 -20.48 -25.40 -1.57
N ARG A 6 -20.00 -25.87 -2.73
CA ARG A 6 -19.43 -27.22 -2.83
C ARG A 6 -17.95 -27.30 -2.44
N THR A 7 -17.21 -26.18 -2.42
CA THR A 7 -15.79 -26.19 -2.14
C THR A 7 -15.54 -25.74 -0.71
N ASP A 8 -14.99 -26.64 0.11
CA ASP A 8 -14.57 -26.35 1.47
C ASP A 8 -13.26 -25.52 1.47
N LEU A 9 -13.19 -24.50 2.32
CA LEU A 9 -11.96 -23.73 2.55
C LEU A 9 -10.77 -24.62 2.94
N LYS A 10 -11.05 -25.78 3.52
CA LYS A 10 -10.03 -26.79 3.84
C LYS A 10 -9.37 -27.34 2.56
N LEU A 11 -10.15 -27.60 1.52
CA LEU A 11 -9.61 -28.06 0.22
C LEU A 11 -8.74 -26.97 -0.43
N LEU A 12 -9.16 -25.69 -0.35
CA LEU A 12 -8.36 -24.56 -0.86
C LEU A 12 -7.04 -24.41 -0.07
N ARG A 13 -7.04 -24.63 1.25
CA ARG A 13 -5.82 -24.61 2.07
C ARG A 13 -4.89 -25.77 1.69
N TYR A 14 -5.41 -26.95 1.45
CA TYR A 14 -4.60 -28.08 1.00
C TYR A 14 -4.02 -27.85 -0.39
N PHE A 15 -4.83 -27.33 -1.31
CA PHE A 15 -4.38 -26.95 -2.64
C PHE A 15 -3.26 -25.90 -2.58
N LEU A 16 -3.43 -24.85 -1.79
CA LEU A 16 -2.44 -23.77 -1.66
C LEU A 16 -1.11 -24.28 -1.12
N ALA A 17 -1.13 -25.18 -0.14
CA ALA A 17 0.09 -25.78 0.37
C ALA A 17 0.84 -26.58 -0.72
N VAL A 18 0.13 -27.37 -1.54
CA VAL A 18 0.76 -28.08 -2.65
C VAL A 18 1.24 -27.14 -3.75
N ALA A 19 0.48 -26.07 -4.04
CA ALA A 19 0.81 -25.08 -5.04
C ALA A 19 2.07 -24.27 -4.70
N GLU A 20 2.31 -24.01 -3.41
CA GLU A 20 3.49 -23.30 -2.92
C GLU A 20 4.74 -24.22 -2.85
N GLU A 21 4.54 -25.46 -2.40
CA GLU A 21 5.65 -26.42 -2.24
C GLU A 21 6.04 -27.09 -3.58
N LEU A 22 5.13 -27.15 -4.55
CA LEU A 22 5.26 -27.94 -5.78
C LEU A 22 5.73 -29.38 -5.50
N HIS A 23 5.35 -29.89 -4.32
CA HIS A 23 5.74 -31.21 -3.84
C HIS A 23 4.78 -31.73 -2.78
N PHE A 24 4.03 -32.81 -3.08
CA PHE A 24 3.00 -33.35 -2.19
C PHE A 24 3.54 -33.78 -0.81
N GLY A 25 4.73 -34.38 -0.74
CA GLY A 25 5.31 -34.81 0.53
C GLY A 25 5.67 -33.63 1.45
N ARG A 26 6.29 -32.57 0.92
CA ARG A 26 6.59 -31.36 1.71
C ARG A 26 5.31 -30.64 2.12
N ALA A 27 4.33 -30.52 1.22
CA ALA A 27 3.04 -29.92 1.54
C ALA A 27 2.31 -30.71 2.64
N ALA A 28 2.32 -32.03 2.59
CA ALA A 28 1.72 -32.89 3.61
C ALA A 28 2.43 -32.69 4.98
N ALA A 29 3.76 -32.69 5.01
CA ALA A 29 4.53 -32.41 6.22
C ALA A 29 4.18 -31.01 6.81
N ARG A 30 4.09 -29.99 5.98
CA ARG A 30 3.68 -28.63 6.39
C ARG A 30 2.26 -28.59 6.97
N LEU A 31 1.38 -29.46 6.50
CA LEU A 31 0.00 -29.56 6.96
C LEU A 31 -0.17 -30.53 8.14
N ASN A 32 0.92 -31.12 8.66
CA ASN A 32 0.92 -32.15 9.70
C ASN A 32 0.03 -33.35 9.35
N MET A 33 0.11 -33.82 8.11
CA MET A 33 -0.64 -34.97 7.63
C MET A 33 0.22 -35.87 6.72
N SER A 34 -0.26 -37.09 6.43
CA SER A 34 0.40 -37.96 5.46
C SER A 34 0.04 -37.58 4.02
N GLN A 35 0.90 -37.93 3.06
CA GLN A 35 0.72 -37.60 1.65
C GLN A 35 -0.53 -38.24 1.00
N PRO A 36 -0.93 -39.52 1.28
CA PRO A 36 -2.06 -40.12 0.61
C PRO A 36 -3.39 -39.37 0.78
N PRO A 37 -3.84 -38.97 1.98
CA PRO A 37 -5.06 -38.19 2.14
C PRO A 37 -4.96 -36.81 1.48
N LEU A 38 -3.80 -36.15 1.47
CA LEU A 38 -3.63 -34.88 0.76
C LEU A 38 -3.88 -35.06 -0.75
N SER A 39 -3.34 -36.13 -1.34
CA SER A 39 -3.54 -36.44 -2.76
C SER A 39 -5.00 -36.72 -3.10
N ILE A 40 -5.76 -37.37 -2.20
CA ILE A 40 -7.21 -37.61 -2.35
C ILE A 40 -7.96 -36.27 -2.35
N HIS A 41 -7.69 -35.41 -1.39
CA HIS A 41 -8.36 -34.09 -1.30
C HIS A 41 -8.06 -33.20 -2.50
N ILE A 42 -6.84 -33.22 -3.03
CA ILE A 42 -6.56 -32.45 -4.27
C ILE A 42 -7.34 -33.01 -5.45
N LYS A 43 -7.40 -34.35 -5.58
CA LYS A 43 -8.19 -34.98 -6.65
C LYS A 43 -9.69 -34.69 -6.50
N GLU A 44 -10.19 -34.64 -5.27
CA GLU A 44 -11.58 -34.24 -4.97
C GLU A 44 -11.84 -32.80 -5.45
N LEU A 45 -10.94 -31.86 -5.13
CA LEU A 45 -11.07 -30.46 -5.59
C LEU A 45 -11.03 -30.37 -7.12
N GLU A 46 -10.09 -31.07 -7.79
CA GLU A 46 -10.02 -31.12 -9.25
C GLU A 46 -11.32 -31.67 -9.87
N ASN A 47 -11.93 -32.69 -9.27
CA ASN A 47 -13.22 -33.26 -9.71
C ASN A 47 -14.36 -32.26 -9.48
N GLN A 48 -14.43 -31.56 -8.34
CA GLN A 48 -15.47 -30.57 -8.07
C GLN A 48 -15.41 -29.40 -9.06
N LEU A 49 -14.21 -29.00 -9.47
CA LEU A 49 -13.98 -27.91 -10.41
C LEU A 49 -14.05 -28.35 -11.89
N GLY A 50 -14.02 -29.66 -12.14
CA GLY A 50 -14.03 -30.24 -13.49
C GLY A 50 -12.74 -29.92 -14.29
N THR A 51 -11.64 -29.60 -13.62
CA THR A 51 -10.36 -29.26 -14.27
C THR A 51 -9.17 -29.68 -13.42
N GLN A 52 -8.08 -30.03 -14.09
CA GLN A 52 -6.81 -30.32 -13.41
C GLN A 52 -6.13 -29.03 -12.98
N LEU A 53 -5.62 -29.00 -11.77
CA LEU A 53 -4.88 -27.90 -11.17
C LEU A 53 -3.38 -28.11 -11.21
N PHE A 54 -2.96 -29.39 -11.27
CA PHE A 54 -1.55 -29.79 -11.32
C PHE A 54 -1.29 -30.71 -12.50
N ILE A 55 -0.13 -30.52 -13.14
CA ILE A 55 0.50 -31.48 -14.03
C ILE A 55 1.51 -32.26 -13.19
N ARG A 56 1.34 -33.59 -13.14
CA ARG A 56 2.16 -34.47 -12.30
C ARG A 56 3.07 -35.32 -13.19
N HIS A 57 4.37 -35.10 -13.03
CA HIS A 57 5.40 -35.96 -13.63
C HIS A 57 6.07 -36.82 -12.56
N SER A 58 6.78 -37.84 -12.95
CA SER A 58 7.45 -38.75 -12.02
C SER A 58 8.43 -38.05 -11.05
N ARG A 59 8.94 -36.88 -11.41
CA ARG A 59 9.92 -36.09 -10.63
C ARG A 59 9.54 -34.65 -10.36
N SER A 60 8.39 -34.16 -10.85
CA SER A 60 7.99 -32.77 -10.70
C SER A 60 6.49 -32.60 -10.66
N VAL A 61 6.04 -31.58 -9.96
CA VAL A 61 4.66 -31.09 -9.93
C VAL A 61 4.68 -29.65 -10.38
N VAL A 62 3.85 -29.30 -11.35
CA VAL A 62 3.71 -27.93 -11.84
C VAL A 62 2.25 -27.54 -11.91
N LEU A 63 1.96 -26.24 -11.73
CA LEU A 63 0.60 -25.71 -11.83
C LEU A 63 0.14 -25.62 -13.28
N THR A 64 -1.12 -26.00 -13.55
CA THR A 64 -1.81 -25.66 -14.78
C THR A 64 -2.14 -24.17 -14.82
N HIS A 65 -2.65 -23.67 -15.93
CA HIS A 65 -3.15 -22.28 -16.01
C HIS A 65 -4.30 -22.06 -14.99
N ALA A 66 -5.26 -22.99 -14.89
CA ALA A 66 -6.33 -22.96 -13.89
C ALA A 66 -5.76 -23.01 -12.46
N GLY A 67 -4.71 -23.82 -12.22
CA GLY A 67 -4.02 -23.89 -10.94
C GLY A 67 -3.38 -22.57 -10.52
N LYS A 68 -2.77 -21.83 -11.47
CA LYS A 68 -2.18 -20.51 -11.18
C LYS A 68 -3.26 -19.50 -10.76
N ILE A 69 -4.37 -19.44 -11.49
CA ILE A 69 -5.50 -18.57 -11.16
C ILE A 69 -6.08 -18.94 -9.79
N LEU A 70 -6.32 -20.24 -9.55
CA LEU A 70 -6.88 -20.70 -8.28
C LEU A 70 -5.91 -20.42 -7.11
N MET A 71 -4.59 -20.49 -7.31
CA MET A 71 -3.60 -20.18 -6.28
C MET A 71 -3.74 -18.74 -5.79
N GLU A 72 -3.85 -17.79 -6.71
CA GLU A 72 -4.04 -16.38 -6.36
C GLU A 72 -5.36 -16.15 -5.66
N GLU A 73 -6.46 -16.67 -6.20
CA GLU A 73 -7.80 -16.49 -5.62
C GLU A 73 -7.94 -17.23 -4.28
N SER A 74 -7.37 -18.43 -4.13
CA SER A 74 -7.39 -19.15 -2.84
C SER A 74 -6.64 -18.40 -1.74
N ARG A 75 -5.51 -17.75 -2.06
CA ARG A 75 -4.81 -16.89 -1.09
C ARG A 75 -5.71 -15.77 -0.59
N ARG A 76 -6.39 -15.07 -1.51
CA ARG A 76 -7.30 -13.98 -1.18
C ARG A 76 -8.46 -14.47 -0.29
N LEU A 77 -9.08 -15.57 -0.66
CA LEU A 77 -10.19 -16.14 0.08
C LEU A 77 -9.80 -16.59 1.48
N LEU A 78 -8.65 -17.27 1.63
CA LEU A 78 -8.19 -17.76 2.94
C LEU A 78 -7.75 -16.60 3.86
N VAL A 79 -7.10 -15.58 3.33
CA VAL A 79 -6.79 -14.35 4.10
C VAL A 79 -8.08 -13.68 4.56
N ASN A 80 -9.06 -13.53 3.68
CA ASN A 80 -10.33 -12.92 4.04
C ASN A 80 -11.09 -13.76 5.10
N ALA A 81 -11.14 -15.08 4.94
CA ALA A 81 -11.76 -15.96 5.94
C ALA A 81 -11.07 -15.85 7.32
N ASN A 82 -9.74 -15.84 7.36
CA ASN A 82 -8.99 -15.63 8.60
C ASN A 82 -9.26 -14.27 9.25
N ASN A 83 -9.38 -13.20 8.45
CA ASN A 83 -9.72 -11.88 8.94
C ASN A 83 -11.13 -11.85 9.57
N VAL A 84 -12.09 -12.52 8.93
CA VAL A 84 -13.46 -12.64 9.47
C VAL A 84 -13.46 -13.42 10.79
N LEU A 85 -12.79 -14.56 10.85
CA LEU A 85 -12.71 -15.38 12.07
C LEU A 85 -12.01 -14.62 13.20
N ALA A 86 -10.89 -13.96 12.92
CA ALA A 86 -10.19 -13.12 13.91
C ALA A 86 -11.09 -11.98 14.44
N ARG A 87 -11.90 -11.37 13.57
CA ARG A 87 -12.90 -10.36 13.98
C ARG A 87 -13.95 -10.94 14.93
N ILE A 88 -14.48 -12.12 14.62
CA ILE A 88 -15.48 -12.80 15.48
C ILE A 88 -14.88 -13.17 16.82
N GLU A 89 -13.65 -13.69 16.83
CA GLU A 89 -12.94 -14.01 18.07
C GLU A 89 -12.70 -12.76 18.96
N GLN A 90 -12.35 -11.63 18.35
CA GLN A 90 -12.15 -10.35 19.05
C GLN A 90 -13.46 -9.81 19.65
N ILE A 91 -14.57 -9.92 18.89
CA ILE A 91 -15.91 -9.59 19.40
C ILE A 91 -16.26 -10.51 20.58
N GLY A 92 -15.98 -11.82 20.48
CA GLY A 92 -16.23 -12.79 21.55
C GLY A 92 -15.38 -12.57 22.80
N ARG A 93 -14.20 -11.93 22.68
CA ARG A 93 -13.31 -11.58 23.81
C ARG A 93 -13.57 -10.20 24.41
N GLY A 94 -14.54 -9.44 23.89
CA GLY A 94 -14.79 -8.06 24.32
C GLY A 94 -13.62 -7.10 24.01
N GLU A 95 -12.68 -7.50 23.15
CA GLU A 95 -11.56 -6.68 22.70
C GLU A 95 -12.07 -5.67 21.68
N ALA A 96 -11.86 -4.40 21.93
CA ALA A 96 -12.41 -3.31 21.15
C ALA A 96 -11.59 -3.09 19.86
N GLY A 97 -11.85 -3.87 18.86
CA GLY A 97 -11.52 -3.57 17.44
C GLY A 97 -10.05 -3.65 17.04
N ARG A 98 -9.81 -4.19 15.88
CA ARG A 98 -8.53 -4.16 15.15
C ARG A 98 -8.72 -3.32 13.90
N ILE A 99 -7.73 -2.52 13.54
CA ILE A 99 -7.69 -1.71 12.33
C ILE A 99 -6.43 -2.04 11.56
N GLU A 100 -6.59 -2.56 10.35
CA GLU A 100 -5.51 -2.73 9.37
C GLU A 100 -5.39 -1.44 8.57
N LEU A 101 -4.40 -0.61 8.90
CA LEU A 101 -4.21 0.71 8.31
C LEU A 101 -3.03 0.72 7.34
N GLY A 102 -3.33 0.90 6.06
CA GLY A 102 -2.32 1.16 5.05
C GLY A 102 -1.76 2.56 5.18
N VAL A 103 -0.46 2.72 5.05
CA VAL A 103 0.19 4.03 5.09
C VAL A 103 1.30 4.12 4.05
N VAL A 104 1.51 5.31 3.49
CA VAL A 104 2.80 5.65 2.91
C VAL A 104 3.71 6.13 4.04
N GLY A 105 4.98 5.73 4.06
CA GLY A 105 5.88 6.01 5.18
C GLY A 105 5.91 7.48 5.60
N THR A 106 5.86 8.37 4.63
CA THR A 106 5.86 9.83 4.85
C THR A 106 4.57 10.40 5.44
N ALA A 107 3.46 9.65 5.39
CA ALA A 107 2.20 10.08 6.00
C ALA A 107 2.29 10.11 7.53
N MET A 108 3.16 9.28 8.12
CA MET A 108 3.34 9.20 9.57
C MET A 108 4.23 10.32 10.13
N TRP A 109 4.79 11.16 9.25
CA TRP A 109 5.58 12.33 9.65
C TRP A 109 4.68 13.55 9.83
N GLY A 110 5.18 14.56 10.52
CA GLY A 110 4.44 15.80 10.68
C GLY A 110 3.18 15.67 11.55
N ARG A 111 2.08 16.21 11.06
CA ARG A 111 0.81 16.34 11.78
C ARG A 111 0.14 15.02 12.16
N MET A 112 0.36 13.97 11.38
CA MET A 112 -0.24 12.64 11.65
C MET A 112 0.31 12.01 12.94
N ARG A 113 1.60 12.18 13.22
CA ARG A 113 2.26 11.58 14.39
C ARG A 113 1.60 11.95 15.73
N PRO A 114 1.37 13.22 16.07
CA PRO A 114 0.72 13.56 17.33
C PRO A 114 -0.73 13.08 17.40
N VAL A 115 -1.46 13.08 16.30
CA VAL A 115 -2.84 12.59 16.24
C VAL A 115 -2.90 11.09 16.51
N MET A 116 -2.08 10.30 15.81
CA MET A 116 -2.02 8.85 16.01
C MET A 116 -1.54 8.49 17.43
N ARG A 117 -0.54 9.21 17.95
CA ARG A 117 -0.08 9.01 19.33
C ARG A 117 -1.20 9.25 20.35
N ARG A 118 -2.00 10.31 20.17
CA ARG A 118 -3.17 10.60 21.01
C ARG A 118 -4.20 9.48 20.89
N PHE A 119 -4.56 9.10 19.66
CA PHE A 119 -5.55 8.06 19.41
C PHE A 119 -5.18 6.72 20.08
N LEU A 120 -3.95 6.25 19.91
CA LEU A 120 -3.47 5.00 20.50
C LEU A 120 -3.48 5.03 22.04
N ARG A 121 -3.16 6.16 22.63
CA ARG A 121 -3.21 6.33 24.09
C ARG A 121 -4.64 6.34 24.63
N GLU A 122 -5.57 6.98 23.93
CA GLU A 122 -6.97 7.13 24.35
C GLU A 122 -7.81 5.88 24.05
N ASN A 123 -7.33 5.02 23.16
CA ASN A 123 -8.00 3.78 22.77
C ASN A 123 -7.07 2.55 22.91
N PRO A 124 -6.64 2.21 24.14
CA PRO A 124 -5.64 1.15 24.38
C PRO A 124 -6.12 -0.26 23.93
N ASN A 125 -7.44 -0.44 23.79
CA ASN A 125 -8.04 -1.70 23.35
C ASN A 125 -8.28 -1.74 21.82
N VAL A 126 -7.85 -0.72 21.08
CA VAL A 126 -7.88 -0.71 19.62
C VAL A 126 -6.48 -1.04 19.10
N ASP A 127 -6.33 -2.22 18.50
CA ASP A 127 -5.09 -2.64 17.86
C ASP A 127 -5.01 -2.03 16.45
N VAL A 128 -4.07 -1.11 16.24
CA VAL A 128 -3.84 -0.50 14.92
C VAL A 128 -2.58 -1.10 14.30
N LEU A 129 -2.76 -1.89 13.26
CA LEU A 129 -1.67 -2.47 12.50
C LEU A 129 -1.35 -1.60 11.28
N PHE A 130 -0.16 -1.01 11.30
CA PHE A 130 0.33 -0.20 10.19
C PHE A 130 0.97 -1.10 9.13
N ARG A 131 0.47 -0.97 7.89
CA ARG A 131 1.05 -1.64 6.72
C ARG A 131 1.59 -0.60 5.76
N GLU A 132 2.91 -0.46 5.71
CA GLU A 132 3.54 0.41 4.73
C GLU A 132 3.45 -0.20 3.34
N LYS A 133 2.70 0.47 2.47
CA LYS A 133 2.46 0.06 1.08
C LYS A 133 2.29 1.28 0.18
N MET A 134 2.68 1.16 -1.08
CA MET A 134 2.40 2.18 -2.11
C MET A 134 0.89 2.34 -2.33
N PRO A 135 0.41 3.53 -2.79
CA PRO A 135 -1.01 3.81 -2.95
C PRO A 135 -1.77 2.77 -3.80
N ALA A 136 -1.22 2.35 -4.93
CA ALA A 136 -1.84 1.34 -5.79
C ALA A 136 -2.00 -0.02 -5.08
N MET A 137 -1.01 -0.42 -4.26
CA MET A 137 -1.12 -1.63 -3.45
C MET A 137 -2.13 -1.47 -2.31
N GLN A 138 -2.19 -0.29 -1.67
CA GLN A 138 -3.19 -0.03 -0.64
C GLN A 138 -4.60 -0.14 -1.22
N MET A 139 -4.84 0.43 -2.40
CA MET A 139 -6.14 0.33 -3.07
C MET A 139 -6.52 -1.12 -3.36
N ALA A 140 -5.61 -1.93 -3.93
CA ALA A 140 -5.84 -3.35 -4.16
C ALA A 140 -6.10 -4.14 -2.87
N LEU A 141 -5.48 -3.78 -1.74
CA LEU A 141 -5.72 -4.41 -0.44
C LEU A 141 -7.07 -3.97 0.17
N LEU A 142 -7.49 -2.72 -0.04
CA LEU A 142 -8.82 -2.25 0.34
C LEU A 142 -9.92 -3.01 -0.42
N GLU A 143 -9.79 -3.16 -1.75
CA GLU A 143 -10.72 -3.94 -2.58
C GLU A 143 -10.83 -5.41 -2.13
N ARG A 144 -9.75 -5.97 -1.58
CA ARG A 144 -9.70 -7.33 -1.03
C ARG A 144 -10.10 -7.41 0.43
N ARG A 145 -10.40 -6.28 1.08
CA ARG A 145 -10.69 -6.20 2.52
C ARG A 145 -9.54 -6.69 3.41
N GLU A 146 -8.33 -6.58 2.93
CA GLU A 146 -7.10 -6.85 3.68
C GLU A 146 -6.60 -5.60 4.42
N LEU A 147 -7.15 -4.42 4.07
CA LEU A 147 -7.04 -3.17 4.80
C LEU A 147 -8.43 -2.64 5.13
N ASP A 148 -8.57 -1.99 6.29
CA ASP A 148 -9.78 -1.26 6.68
C ASP A 148 -9.74 0.18 6.14
N ALA A 149 -8.55 0.78 6.08
CA ALA A 149 -8.33 2.09 5.48
C ALA A 149 -6.91 2.22 4.96
N GLY A 150 -6.69 3.19 4.09
CA GLY A 150 -5.37 3.54 3.59
C GLY A 150 -5.12 5.04 3.62
N ILE A 151 -3.90 5.45 3.92
CA ILE A 151 -3.50 6.85 4.00
C ILE A 151 -2.41 7.13 2.97
N TRP A 152 -2.73 7.99 1.99
CA TRP A 152 -1.81 8.44 0.95
C TRP A 152 -2.19 9.79 0.36
N ARG A 153 -1.32 10.34 -0.48
CA ARG A 153 -1.62 11.54 -1.28
C ARG A 153 -2.40 11.13 -2.52
N MET A 154 -3.53 11.78 -2.75
CA MET A 154 -4.39 11.50 -3.90
C MET A 154 -4.28 12.61 -4.94
N ALA A 155 -4.19 12.18 -6.21
CA ALA A 155 -4.31 13.08 -7.35
C ALA A 155 -5.71 13.02 -8.01
N THR A 156 -6.49 11.99 -7.70
CA THR A 156 -7.83 11.72 -8.28
C THR A 156 -8.76 11.14 -7.22
N GLU A 157 -10.06 11.27 -7.42
CA GLU A 157 -11.09 10.63 -6.60
C GLU A 157 -10.90 9.11 -6.55
N PRO A 158 -11.20 8.46 -5.41
CA PRO A 158 -11.17 7.00 -5.33
C PRO A 158 -12.27 6.35 -6.18
N PRO A 159 -12.16 5.05 -6.51
CA PRO A 159 -13.21 4.33 -7.21
C PRO A 159 -14.55 4.33 -6.47
N THR A 160 -15.63 4.08 -7.22
CA THR A 160 -16.98 3.93 -6.64
C THR A 160 -17.00 2.87 -5.54
N GLY A 161 -17.65 3.16 -4.43
CA GLY A 161 -17.70 2.28 -3.24
C GLY A 161 -16.69 2.65 -2.14
N PHE A 162 -15.75 3.54 -2.45
CA PHE A 162 -14.79 4.07 -1.49
C PHE A 162 -15.04 5.54 -1.19
N THR A 163 -14.78 5.92 0.06
CA THR A 163 -14.84 7.32 0.52
C THR A 163 -13.43 7.80 0.80
N SER A 164 -13.13 9.03 0.39
CA SER A 164 -11.91 9.73 0.76
C SER A 164 -12.22 10.91 1.68
N LEU A 165 -11.44 11.06 2.74
CA LEU A 165 -11.49 12.26 3.60
C LEU A 165 -10.10 12.89 3.64
N ARG A 166 -10.06 14.20 3.41
CA ARG A 166 -8.82 14.95 3.52
C ARG A 166 -8.43 15.10 4.98
N LEU A 167 -7.25 14.62 5.35
CA LEU A 167 -6.73 14.67 6.71
C LEU A 167 -6.07 16.01 7.01
N HIS A 168 -5.26 16.50 6.08
CA HIS A 168 -4.70 17.86 6.17
C HIS A 168 -4.24 18.35 4.80
N GLU A 169 -4.17 19.66 4.70
CA GLU A 169 -3.58 20.34 3.56
C GLU A 169 -2.07 20.29 3.62
N SER A 170 -1.48 19.96 2.49
CA SER A 170 -0.05 19.86 2.27
C SER A 170 0.28 20.40 0.88
N ALA A 171 1.54 20.75 0.65
CA ALA A 171 1.99 21.20 -0.66
C ALA A 171 3.33 20.56 -1.01
N PHE A 172 3.60 20.49 -2.30
CA PHE A 172 4.93 20.18 -2.78
C PHE A 172 5.85 21.39 -2.61
N LEU A 173 7.07 21.09 -2.17
CA LEU A 173 8.21 22.01 -2.10
C LEU A 173 9.25 21.58 -3.12
N VAL A 174 10.10 22.49 -3.53
CA VAL A 174 11.34 22.12 -4.20
C VAL A 174 12.42 21.89 -3.13
N ALA A 175 13.05 20.72 -3.18
CA ALA A 175 14.24 20.41 -2.41
C ALA A 175 15.47 20.52 -3.30
N MET A 176 16.49 21.25 -2.83
CA MET A 176 17.70 21.54 -3.57
C MET A 176 18.91 21.62 -2.63
N PRO A 177 20.15 21.53 -3.12
CA PRO A 177 21.33 21.80 -2.31
C PRO A 177 21.28 23.20 -1.67
N GLU A 178 21.84 23.37 -0.48
CA GLU A 178 21.87 24.68 0.20
C GLU A 178 22.54 25.77 -0.63
N GLU A 179 23.58 25.43 -1.40
CA GLU A 179 24.32 26.35 -2.26
C GLU A 179 23.71 26.53 -3.65
N HIS A 180 22.54 25.97 -3.91
CA HIS A 180 21.88 26.07 -5.21
C HIS A 180 21.48 27.52 -5.50
N HIS A 181 21.59 27.98 -6.76
CA HIS A 181 21.28 29.37 -7.13
C HIS A 181 19.84 29.77 -6.83
N LEU A 182 18.87 28.82 -6.86
CA LEU A 182 17.49 29.07 -6.48
C LEU A 182 17.25 29.11 -4.96
N SER A 183 18.25 28.78 -4.14
CA SER A 183 18.10 28.75 -2.67
C SER A 183 17.83 30.14 -2.06
N SER A 184 18.26 31.21 -2.77
CA SER A 184 18.03 32.60 -2.38
C SER A 184 16.57 33.05 -2.53
N PHE A 185 15.75 32.34 -3.29
CA PHE A 185 14.33 32.64 -3.42
C PHE A 185 13.56 32.26 -2.15
N SER A 186 12.69 33.15 -1.68
CA SER A 186 11.73 32.80 -0.62
C SER A 186 10.65 31.87 -1.11
N THR A 187 10.25 32.03 -2.38
CA THR A 187 9.33 31.16 -3.13
C THR A 187 9.86 31.00 -4.55
N VAL A 188 9.95 29.76 -5.03
CA VAL A 188 10.51 29.44 -6.35
C VAL A 188 9.40 29.41 -7.40
N PRO A 189 9.47 30.22 -8.48
CA PRO A 189 8.58 30.04 -9.61
C PRO A 189 8.78 28.69 -10.27
N LEU A 190 7.70 27.98 -10.63
CA LEU A 190 7.80 26.67 -11.25
C LEU A 190 8.58 26.71 -12.58
N GLU A 191 8.46 27.82 -13.32
CA GLU A 191 9.17 28.07 -14.57
C GLU A 191 10.70 28.12 -14.40
N ALA A 192 11.18 28.51 -13.21
CA ALA A 192 12.62 28.57 -12.90
C ALA A 192 13.25 27.18 -12.79
N LEU A 193 12.45 26.12 -12.73
CA LEU A 193 12.93 24.73 -12.66
C LEU A 193 13.18 24.13 -14.07
N ARG A 194 12.93 24.88 -15.14
CA ARG A 194 12.97 24.39 -16.56
C ARG A 194 14.31 23.77 -16.94
N ASP A 195 15.39 24.42 -16.54
CA ASP A 195 16.75 24.06 -16.95
C ASP A 195 17.47 23.22 -15.88
N GLU A 196 16.73 22.77 -14.86
CA GLU A 196 17.26 21.99 -13.76
C GLU A 196 17.25 20.49 -14.05
N TYR A 197 18.21 19.80 -13.43
CA TYR A 197 18.24 18.34 -13.41
C TYR A 197 17.46 17.80 -12.22
N PHE A 198 16.65 16.78 -12.46
CA PHE A 198 15.83 16.18 -11.42
C PHE A 198 16.33 14.81 -10.98
N VAL A 199 16.23 14.58 -9.67
CA VAL A 199 16.33 13.27 -9.05
C VAL A 199 14.93 12.92 -8.55
N THR A 200 14.41 11.74 -8.88
CA THR A 200 13.03 11.36 -8.54
C THR A 200 12.91 9.87 -8.20
N MET A 201 11.73 9.48 -7.78
CA MET A 201 11.36 8.07 -7.69
C MET A 201 10.89 7.54 -9.06
N PRO A 202 10.99 6.22 -9.33
CA PRO A 202 10.56 5.64 -10.60
C PRO A 202 9.06 5.85 -10.92
N PRO A 203 8.63 5.69 -12.18
CA PRO A 203 7.24 5.87 -12.62
C PRO A 203 6.19 5.01 -11.92
N VAL A 204 6.59 3.92 -11.28
CA VAL A 204 5.70 3.09 -10.45
C VAL A 204 5.17 3.85 -9.22
N TYR A 205 5.81 4.93 -8.83
CA TYR A 205 5.35 5.84 -7.79
C TYR A 205 4.53 6.97 -8.43
N THR A 206 3.42 7.34 -7.81
CA THR A 206 2.53 8.42 -8.27
C THR A 206 3.23 9.79 -8.41
N ASP A 207 4.37 9.95 -7.76
CA ASP A 207 5.16 11.19 -7.76
C ASP A 207 5.78 11.49 -9.13
N TRP A 208 6.07 10.47 -9.96
CA TRP A 208 6.59 10.65 -11.31
C TRP A 208 5.58 11.31 -12.25
N ASP A 209 4.39 10.72 -12.40
CA ASP A 209 3.33 11.27 -13.24
C ASP A 209 2.92 12.66 -12.77
N PHE A 210 3.01 12.88 -11.47
CA PHE A 210 2.76 14.16 -10.85
C PHE A 210 3.80 15.19 -11.28
N LEU A 211 5.10 14.90 -11.16
CA LEU A 211 6.19 15.78 -11.60
C LEU A 211 6.03 16.17 -13.07
N GLN A 212 5.78 15.20 -13.95
CA GLN A 212 5.59 15.44 -15.38
C GLN A 212 4.42 16.39 -15.63
N ARG A 213 3.25 16.12 -15.05
CA ARG A 213 2.05 16.96 -15.23
C ARG A 213 2.25 18.39 -14.75
N VAL A 214 2.91 18.55 -13.59
CA VAL A 214 3.16 19.86 -13.01
C VAL A 214 4.09 20.69 -13.88
N CYS A 215 5.18 20.11 -14.38
CA CYS A 215 6.10 20.80 -15.28
C CYS A 215 5.46 21.12 -16.63
N GLN A 216 4.64 20.23 -17.17
CA GLN A 216 3.90 20.44 -18.43
C GLN A 216 2.93 21.61 -18.35
N GLN A 217 2.33 21.89 -17.18
CA GLN A 217 1.44 23.06 -16.99
C GLN A 217 2.13 24.40 -17.27
N VAL A 218 3.45 24.45 -17.09
CA VAL A 218 4.28 25.65 -17.39
C VAL A 218 5.17 25.44 -18.63
N GLY A 219 4.83 24.48 -19.47
CA GLY A 219 5.38 24.31 -20.82
C GLY A 219 6.79 23.73 -20.89
N PHE A 220 7.17 22.83 -19.93
CA PHE A 220 8.40 22.07 -20.04
C PHE A 220 8.25 20.63 -19.51
N SER A 221 9.19 19.76 -19.89
CA SER A 221 9.32 18.41 -19.34
C SER A 221 10.58 18.36 -18.47
N PRO A 222 10.49 17.79 -17.25
CA PRO A 222 11.66 17.71 -16.38
C PRO A 222 12.73 16.78 -16.93
N VAL A 223 13.99 17.18 -16.85
CA VAL A 223 15.14 16.35 -17.23
C VAL A 223 15.54 15.50 -16.03
N VAL A 224 15.08 14.26 -16.00
CA VAL A 224 15.40 13.33 -14.92
C VAL A 224 16.72 12.62 -15.21
N ILE A 225 17.69 12.82 -14.32
CA ILE A 225 19.04 12.25 -14.47
C ILE A 225 19.30 11.07 -13.55
N ARG A 226 18.49 10.89 -12.50
CA ARG A 226 18.54 9.74 -11.58
C ARG A 226 17.17 9.37 -11.08
N GLU A 227 16.96 8.05 -10.98
CA GLU A 227 15.77 7.46 -10.36
C GLU A 227 16.21 6.56 -9.22
N VAL A 228 15.59 6.72 -8.04
CA VAL A 228 15.87 5.94 -6.83
C VAL A 228 14.58 5.60 -6.10
N ASN A 229 14.54 4.44 -5.45
CA ASN A 229 13.31 3.91 -4.87
C ASN A 229 12.92 4.53 -3.53
N GLU A 230 13.89 5.12 -2.82
CA GLU A 230 13.69 5.61 -1.46
C GLU A 230 13.83 7.13 -1.40
N PRO A 231 12.84 7.83 -0.79
CA PRO A 231 12.90 9.30 -0.65
C PRO A 231 14.16 9.80 0.07
N GLN A 232 14.65 9.04 1.04
CA GLN A 232 15.88 9.37 1.75
C GLN A 232 17.10 9.35 0.82
N THR A 233 17.12 8.43 -0.14
CA THR A 233 18.17 8.37 -1.17
C THR A 233 18.07 9.55 -2.14
N VAL A 234 16.83 10.00 -2.47
CA VAL A 234 16.63 11.26 -3.22
C VAL A 234 17.29 12.41 -2.48
N LEU A 235 16.96 12.61 -1.20
CA LEU A 235 17.52 13.71 -0.40
C LEU A 235 19.05 13.61 -0.24
N ALA A 236 19.59 12.40 -0.09
CA ALA A 236 21.03 12.17 -0.07
C ALA A 236 21.71 12.61 -1.38
N MET A 237 21.11 12.29 -2.53
CA MET A 237 21.62 12.75 -3.83
C MET A 237 21.52 14.27 -4.00
N ILE A 238 20.41 14.87 -3.54
CA ILE A 238 20.27 16.34 -3.52
C ILE A 238 21.40 16.97 -2.69
N SER A 239 21.66 16.45 -1.49
CA SER A 239 22.74 16.99 -0.62
C SER A 239 24.15 16.88 -1.24
N MET A 240 24.34 15.97 -2.20
CA MET A 240 25.59 15.85 -2.97
C MET A 240 25.64 16.76 -4.21
N GLY A 241 24.63 17.59 -4.43
CA GLY A 241 24.58 18.49 -5.59
C GLY A 241 24.18 17.83 -6.91
N ILE A 242 23.58 16.62 -6.90
CA ILE A 242 23.27 15.86 -8.12
C ILE A 242 22.05 16.44 -8.88
N GLY A 243 21.23 17.26 -8.23
CA GLY A 243 20.05 17.87 -8.86
C GLY A 243 19.07 18.39 -7.84
N ILE A 244 17.82 18.55 -8.24
CA ILE A 244 16.70 19.00 -7.41
C ILE A 244 15.55 17.98 -7.43
N THR A 245 14.56 18.17 -6.57
CA THR A 245 13.31 17.39 -6.63
C THR A 245 12.09 18.19 -6.16
N LEU A 246 10.91 17.78 -6.60
CA LEU A 246 9.63 18.18 -5.97
C LEU A 246 9.24 17.11 -4.96
N ILE A 247 9.03 17.51 -3.72
CA ILE A 247 8.73 16.60 -2.62
C ILE A 247 7.73 17.22 -1.66
N ALA A 248 6.91 16.42 -1.00
CA ALA A 248 5.90 16.95 -0.08
C ALA A 248 6.53 17.64 1.14
N ASP A 249 5.86 18.65 1.68
CA ASP A 249 6.32 19.47 2.80
C ASP A 249 6.64 18.68 4.08
N SER A 250 6.04 17.48 4.25
CA SER A 250 6.36 16.59 5.36
C SER A 250 7.84 16.19 5.43
N TYR A 251 8.54 16.18 4.29
CA TYR A 251 9.97 15.88 4.23
C TYR A 251 10.85 17.00 4.80
N ALA A 252 10.40 18.25 4.73
CA ALA A 252 11.14 19.39 5.28
C ALA A 252 11.33 19.28 6.80
N GLN A 253 10.47 18.52 7.49
CA GLN A 253 10.57 18.28 8.93
C GLN A 253 11.72 17.35 9.33
N MET A 254 12.32 16.65 8.37
CA MET A 254 13.50 15.81 8.63
C MET A 254 14.79 16.61 8.82
N ASN A 255 14.79 17.91 8.46
CA ASN A 255 15.98 18.76 8.53
C ASN A 255 17.22 18.06 7.95
N TRP A 256 17.12 17.60 6.69
CA TRP A 256 18.18 16.85 6.04
C TRP A 256 19.42 17.73 5.81
N PRO A 257 20.59 17.34 6.32
CA PRO A 257 21.82 18.15 6.18
C PRO A 257 22.17 18.40 4.71
N GLY A 258 22.53 19.64 4.37
CA GLY A 258 22.90 20.03 3.01
C GLY A 258 21.74 20.18 2.03
N VAL A 259 20.48 20.06 2.50
CA VAL A 259 19.27 20.24 1.67
C VAL A 259 18.42 21.37 2.19
N ILE A 260 18.08 22.31 1.32
CA ILE A 260 17.12 23.38 1.61
C ILE A 260 15.79 23.09 0.89
N PHE A 261 14.68 23.40 1.56
CA PHE A 261 13.35 23.29 1.03
C PHE A 261 12.77 24.68 0.79
N ARG A 262 12.21 24.91 -0.39
CA ARG A 262 11.55 26.18 -0.73
C ARG A 262 10.13 25.91 -1.25
N PRO A 263 9.14 26.71 -0.81
CA PRO A 263 7.80 26.63 -1.39
C PRO A 263 7.84 27.10 -2.84
N LEU A 264 6.95 26.52 -3.64
CA LEU A 264 6.70 26.98 -5.00
C LEU A 264 5.79 28.21 -4.95
N LYS A 265 5.97 29.15 -5.88
CA LYS A 265 5.09 30.31 -6.02
C LYS A 265 3.66 29.87 -6.35
N GLN A 266 3.52 28.87 -7.22
CA GLN A 266 2.28 28.17 -7.49
C GLN A 266 2.10 27.07 -6.45
N ARG A 267 1.08 27.17 -5.58
CA ARG A 267 0.79 26.09 -4.64
C ARG A 267 0.38 24.82 -5.38
N ILE A 268 1.15 23.77 -5.22
CA ILE A 268 0.87 22.47 -5.79
C ILE A 268 0.44 21.54 -4.66
N PRO A 269 -0.83 21.10 -4.65
CA PRO A 269 -1.36 20.30 -3.55
C PRO A 269 -0.64 18.95 -3.41
N ALA A 270 -0.31 18.61 -2.17
CA ALA A 270 0.18 17.30 -1.76
C ALA A 270 -0.66 16.76 -0.59
N ASP A 271 -1.96 17.08 -0.62
CA ASP A 271 -2.89 16.82 0.46
C ASP A 271 -2.94 15.33 0.80
N LEU A 272 -2.99 15.03 2.08
CA LEU A 272 -3.07 13.67 2.59
C LEU A 272 -4.52 13.28 2.84
N TYR A 273 -4.89 12.11 2.34
CA TYR A 273 -6.24 11.57 2.48
C TYR A 273 -6.21 10.23 3.19
N ILE A 274 -7.32 9.91 3.89
CA ILE A 274 -7.65 8.55 4.26
C ILE A 274 -8.75 8.05 3.33
N VAL A 275 -8.58 6.83 2.83
CA VAL A 275 -9.53 6.15 1.93
C VAL A 275 -9.98 4.86 2.58
N TYR A 276 -11.28 4.58 2.54
CA TYR A 276 -11.89 3.40 3.13
C TYR A 276 -13.17 2.99 2.38
N GLU A 277 -13.60 1.73 2.53
CA GLU A 277 -14.84 1.25 1.93
C GLU A 277 -16.05 1.87 2.66
N THR A 278 -16.92 2.56 1.90
CA THR A 278 -18.02 3.39 2.45
C THR A 278 -18.99 2.60 3.34
N GLN A 279 -19.25 1.33 3.01
CA GLN A 279 -20.25 0.50 3.69
C GLN A 279 -19.67 -0.38 4.81
N GLN A 280 -18.36 -0.35 5.06
CA GLN A 280 -17.69 -1.24 6.00
C GLN A 280 -16.91 -0.52 7.11
N VAL A 281 -17.51 0.48 7.69
CA VAL A 281 -16.89 1.24 8.77
C VAL A 281 -17.19 0.61 10.12
N THR A 282 -16.19 0.03 10.76
CA THR A 282 -16.33 -0.53 12.12
C THR A 282 -16.38 0.57 13.18
N PRO A 283 -16.90 0.32 14.40
CA PRO A 283 -16.88 1.30 15.48
C PRO A 283 -15.48 1.82 15.84
N ALA A 284 -14.45 0.97 15.73
CA ALA A 284 -13.06 1.38 15.92
C ALA A 284 -12.62 2.34 14.81
N MET A 285 -13.02 2.07 13.54
CA MET A 285 -12.76 2.97 12.42
C MET A 285 -13.46 4.31 12.57
N VAL A 286 -14.72 4.34 13.05
CA VAL A 286 -15.43 5.61 13.34
C VAL A 286 -14.63 6.48 14.30
N LYS A 287 -14.10 5.89 15.38
CA LYS A 287 -13.25 6.61 16.33
C LYS A 287 -11.95 7.11 15.70
N LEU A 288 -11.31 6.29 14.88
CA LEU A 288 -10.09 6.69 14.19
C LEU A 288 -10.36 7.85 13.23
N LEU A 289 -11.38 7.74 12.38
CA LEU A 289 -11.79 8.80 11.45
C LEU A 289 -12.07 10.11 12.18
N ALA A 290 -12.84 10.06 13.28
CA ALA A 290 -13.12 11.24 14.11
C ALA A 290 -11.84 11.86 14.70
N ALA A 291 -10.87 11.06 15.11
CA ALA A 291 -9.60 11.55 15.64
C ALA A 291 -8.70 12.18 14.56
N LEU A 292 -8.77 11.68 13.33
CA LEU A 292 -7.96 12.13 12.19
C LEU A 292 -8.50 13.41 11.53
N THR A 293 -9.79 13.72 11.69
CA THR A 293 -10.46 14.86 11.06
C THR A 293 -10.65 16.06 12.00
N GLN A 294 -10.23 15.95 13.27
CA GLN A 294 -10.13 17.05 14.24
C GLN A 294 -8.80 17.82 14.11
#